data_5238732a9fe9a3bb8046a996fee42dca
#
_entry.id   5238732a9fe9a3bb8046a996fee42dca
#
_cell.length_a   1.000
_cell.length_b   1.000
_cell.length_c   1.000
_cell.angle_alpha   90.00
_cell.angle_beta   90.00
_cell.angle_gamma   90.00
#
_symmetry.space_group_name_H-M   'P 1'
#
loop_
_entity.id
_entity.type
_entity.pdbx_description
1 polymer ?
#
loop_
_entity_poly.entity_id
_entity_poly.type
_entity_poly.pdbx_seq_one_letter_code
_entity_poly.pdbx_strand_id
1 'polypeptide(L)' 'MIINVEKQYVENVFTNYKMTTTDSTIWIVPLDTANSDYQAIQEWVAEGNTITDNPPE' A
#
# COMPACT_ATOMS: atom_id res chain seq x y z
N MET A 1 -12.26 -4.68 -1.82
CA MET A 1 -11.51 -5.32 -0.71
C MET A 1 -10.04 -5.43 -1.08
N ILE A 2 -9.16 -5.11 -0.16
CA ILE A 2 -7.72 -5.17 -0.39
C ILE A 2 -7.24 -6.62 -0.28
N ILE A 3 -6.47 -7.08 -1.28
CA ILE A 3 -5.87 -8.42 -1.25
C ILE A 3 -4.36 -8.38 -1.10
N ASN A 4 -3.73 -7.28 -1.46
CA ASN A 4 -2.29 -7.13 -1.31
C ASN A 4 -1.89 -5.66 -1.29
N VAL A 5 -0.86 -5.33 -0.54
CA VAL A 5 -0.28 -3.99 -0.50
C VAL A 5 1.24 -4.13 -0.55
N GLU A 6 1.87 -3.38 -1.44
CA GLU A 6 3.32 -3.32 -1.57
C GLU A 6 3.82 -1.90 -1.37
N LYS A 7 5.00 -1.76 -0.79
CA LYS A 7 5.70 -0.48 -0.75
C LYS A 7 6.36 -0.23 -2.10
N GLN A 8 6.28 0.99 -2.59
CA GLN A 8 6.98 1.41 -3.80
C GLN A 8 8.03 2.45 -3.49
N TYR A 9 9.17 2.31 -4.14
CA TYR A 9 10.32 3.19 -3.95
C TYR A 9 10.68 3.88 -5.26
N VAL A 10 11.08 5.14 -5.17
CA VAL A 10 11.65 5.89 -6.28
C VAL A 10 13.01 6.40 -5.81
N GLU A 11 14.07 6.05 -6.54
CA GLU A 11 15.44 6.41 -6.19
C GLU A 11 15.79 6.04 -4.74
N ASN A 12 15.42 4.83 -4.32
CA ASN A 12 15.63 4.30 -2.97
C ASN A 12 14.83 5.00 -1.87
N VAL A 13 13.83 5.80 -2.25
CA VAL A 13 12.98 6.51 -1.29
C VAL A 13 11.57 5.91 -1.34
N PHE A 14 11.04 5.54 -0.18
CA PHE A 14 9.68 5.06 -0.06
C PHE A 14 8.70 6.20 -0.39
N THR A 15 7.96 6.06 -1.48
CA THR A 15 7.16 7.12 -2.06
C THR A 15 5.66 6.91 -1.88
N ASN A 16 5.20 5.67 -2.03
CA ASN A 16 3.77 5.36 -2.00
C ASN A 16 3.54 3.87 -1.81
N TYR A 17 2.29 3.51 -1.57
CA TYR A 17 1.85 2.11 -1.59
C TYR A 17 1.23 1.75 -2.93
N LYS A 18 1.39 0.49 -3.33
CA LYS A 18 0.69 -0.11 -4.45
C LYS A 18 -0.32 -1.09 -3.87
N MET A 19 -1.58 -0.76 -3.97
CA MET A 19 -2.68 -1.54 -3.40
C MET A 19 -3.40 -2.31 -4.50
N THR A 20 -3.56 -3.62 -4.32
CA THR A 20 -4.33 -4.47 -5.24
C THR A 20 -5.61 -4.89 -4.57
N THR A 21 -6.73 -4.78 -5.29
CA THR A 21 -8.06 -5.14 -4.78
C THR A 21 -8.60 -6.40 -5.47
N THR A 22 -9.71 -6.94 -4.94
CA THR A 22 -10.28 -8.20 -5.42
C THR A 22 -10.77 -8.17 -6.86
N ASP A 23 -11.02 -6.99 -7.41
CA ASP A 23 -11.42 -6.81 -8.82
C ASP A 23 -10.21 -6.66 -9.75
N SER A 24 -9.01 -6.97 -9.26
CA SER A 24 -7.75 -6.87 -9.99
C SER A 24 -7.34 -5.43 -10.34
N THR A 25 -7.92 -4.47 -9.67
CA THR A 25 -7.54 -3.06 -9.83
C THR A 25 -6.33 -2.74 -8.96
N ILE A 26 -5.38 -2.02 -9.55
CA ILE A 26 -4.19 -1.56 -8.84
C ILE A 26 -4.32 -0.07 -8.58
N TRP A 27 -4.13 0.34 -7.33
CA TRP A 27 -4.22 1.72 -6.90
C TRP A 27 -2.87 2.19 -6.39
N ILE A 28 -2.48 3.38 -6.80
CA ILE A 28 -1.29 4.05 -6.24
C ILE A 28 -1.78 4.96 -5.12
N VAL A 29 -1.34 4.68 -3.90
CA VAL A 29 -1.84 5.34 -2.70
C VAL A 29 -0.73 6.21 -2.11
N PRO A 30 -0.91 7.54 -2.07
CA PRO A 30 0.11 8.41 -1.50
C PRO A 30 0.23 8.24 0.02
N LEU A 31 1.35 8.67 0.57
CA LEU A 31 1.59 8.63 2.01
C LEU A 31 0.96 9.85 2.68
N ASP A 32 -0.36 9.90 2.64
CA ASP A 32 -1.14 11.02 3.17
C ASP A 32 -2.18 10.48 4.14
N THR A 33 -2.05 10.83 5.42
CA THR A 33 -2.95 10.35 6.47
C THR A 33 -4.40 10.81 6.28
N ALA A 34 -4.64 11.83 5.47
CA ALA A 34 -5.98 12.30 5.13
C ALA A 34 -6.59 11.53 3.96
N ASN A 35 -5.80 10.70 3.25
CA ASN A 35 -6.28 9.92 2.12
C ASN A 35 -7.04 8.69 2.61
N SER A 36 -8.27 8.50 2.12
CA SER A 36 -9.11 7.38 2.56
C SER A 36 -8.54 6.01 2.21
N ASP A 37 -7.85 5.89 1.07
CA ASP A 37 -7.21 4.64 0.69
C ASP A 37 -6.02 4.32 1.60
N TYR A 38 -5.27 5.35 1.99
CA TYR A 38 -4.18 5.18 2.96
C TYR A 38 -4.74 4.68 4.30
N GLN A 39 -5.84 5.25 4.77
CA GLN A 39 -6.50 4.82 6.01
C GLN A 39 -7.00 3.38 5.89
N ALA A 40 -7.55 3.00 4.73
CA ALA A 40 -7.99 1.63 4.48
C ALA A 40 -6.82 0.64 4.57
N ILE A 41 -5.64 1.01 4.08
CA ILE A 41 -4.43 0.19 4.21
C ILE A 41 -4.05 0.02 5.69
N GLN A 42 -4.12 1.08 6.48
CA GLN A 42 -3.80 1.01 7.91
C GLN A 42 -4.76 0.06 8.65
N GLU A 43 -6.04 0.11 8.34
CA GLU A 43 -7.03 -0.81 8.90
C GLU A 43 -6.75 -2.26 8.48
N TRP A 44 -6.40 -2.46 7.22
CA TRP A 44 -6.06 -3.78 6.68
C TRP A 44 -4.88 -4.40 7.44
N VAL A 45 -3.85 -3.61 7.72
CA VAL A 45 -2.69 -4.05 8.50
C VAL A 45 -3.10 -4.38 9.94
N ALA A 46 -3.97 -3.56 10.52
CA ALA A 46 -4.45 -3.77 11.88
C ALA A 46 -5.26 -5.07 12.03
N GLU A 47 -5.83 -5.58 10.94
CA GLU A 47 -6.53 -6.86 10.91
C GLU A 47 -5.59 -8.08 10.91
N GLY A 48 -4.28 -7.86 10.89
CA GLY A 48 -3.29 -8.92 10.91
C GLY A 48 -2.60 -9.19 9.57
N ASN A 49 -2.80 -8.35 8.57
CA ASN A 49 -2.16 -8.50 7.27
C ASN A 49 -0.79 -7.83 7.25
N THR A 50 0.06 -8.25 6.33
CA THR A 50 1.43 -7.73 6.21
C THR A 50 1.62 -7.05 4.86
N ILE A 51 2.19 -5.85 4.88
CA ILE A 51 2.57 -5.13 3.66
C ILE A 51 3.84 -5.74 3.13
N THR A 52 3.86 -6.03 1.82
CA THR A 52 5.05 -6.54 1.15
C THR A 52 6.06 -5.41 0.98
N ASP A 53 7.26 -5.62 1.46
CA ASP A 53 8.34 -4.65 1.38
C ASP A 53 9.45 -5.21 0.50
N ASN A 54 9.63 -4.61 -0.68
CA ASN A 54 10.66 -4.97 -1.64
C ASN A 54 11.56 -3.75 -1.87
N PRO A 55 12.43 -3.41 -0.91
CA PRO A 55 13.29 -2.26 -1.08
C PRO A 55 14.27 -2.47 -2.24
N PRO A 56 14.62 -1.44 -2.98
CA PRO A 56 15.64 -1.54 -4.01
C PRO A 56 17.01 -1.83 -3.37
N GLU A 57 17.81 -2.53 -4.11
CA GLU A 57 19.18 -2.85 -3.67
C GLU A 57 20.14 -1.68 -3.83
#